data_6cacac8b4b31197e2e9784d3fbb1141e
#
_entry.id   6cacac8b4b31197e2e9784d3fbb1141e
#
_cell.length_a   1.000
_cell.length_b   1.000
_cell.length_c   1.000
_cell.angle_alpha   90.00
_cell.angle_beta   90.00
_cell.angle_gamma   90.00
#
_symmetry.space_group_name_H-M   'P 1'
#
loop_
_entity.id
_entity.type
_entity.pdbx_description
1 polymer ?
#
loop_
_entity_poly.entity_id
_entity_poly.type
_entity_poly.pdbx_seq_one_letter_code
_entity_poly.pdbx_strand_id
1 'polypeptide(L)'
;MIRLWTFLLLSMPAAAQPTVEQIAIIEQDKLVEASGLARSQIHPGVLWAMNDSGGKPRLYAFDASGAHRGRLTVDPSKNRDWEDLASFTLDDIPYLLVADIGDNMSKRKTLSLYIVEEPDVEADDKVRSEPTWRIRFRYPDGPRDAEAAAVDIEDGYVYILSKRSRPPELYRVPLTPTDDVVTAEKLGQIRSLPPPRRIDVELAPQTKDWHWQPTAMDFSDDGRTAVVMTYRYLFVYRRQDGEAWFDALNQRPDVISLGGFRDAESTVLSEDGAFVFVTTESNYPPLLEAPLPDTVPH
;
A
#
# COMPACT_ATOMS: atom_id res chain seq x y z
N MET A 1 44.65 -47.47 -8.50
CA MET A 1 44.00 -46.94 -7.28
C MET A 1 43.17 -45.70 -7.67
N ILE A 2 41.86 -45.89 -7.84
CA ILE A 2 40.94 -44.79 -8.21
C ILE A 2 40.35 -44.29 -6.89
N ARG A 3 40.60 -43.02 -6.55
CA ARG A 3 39.98 -42.36 -5.37
C ARG A 3 38.61 -41.83 -5.78
N LEU A 4 37.56 -42.47 -5.27
CA LEU A 4 36.19 -41.89 -5.31
C LEU A 4 36.12 -40.72 -4.34
N TRP A 5 35.82 -39.54 -4.84
CA TRP A 5 35.41 -38.39 -4.03
C TRP A 5 33.90 -38.45 -3.89
N THR A 6 33.42 -38.70 -2.67
CA THR A 6 32.00 -38.61 -2.32
C THR A 6 31.69 -37.14 -2.01
N PHE A 7 30.95 -36.47 -2.90
CA PHE A 7 30.40 -35.17 -2.61
C PHE A 7 29.20 -35.32 -1.67
N LEU A 8 29.37 -34.88 -0.44
CA LEU A 8 28.27 -34.71 0.51
C LEU A 8 27.48 -33.48 0.10
N LEU A 9 26.33 -33.64 -0.55
CA LEU A 9 25.34 -32.59 -0.75
C LEU A 9 24.66 -32.30 0.60
N LEU A 10 25.12 -31.28 1.30
CA LEU A 10 24.37 -30.70 2.41
C LEU A 10 23.08 -30.04 1.85
N SER A 11 21.95 -30.70 2.04
CA SER A 11 20.65 -30.09 1.79
C SER A 11 20.46 -28.99 2.83
N MET A 12 20.55 -27.72 2.41
CA MET A 12 20.08 -26.60 3.23
C MET A 12 18.57 -26.77 3.45
N PRO A 13 18.07 -26.62 4.69
CA PRO A 13 16.63 -26.61 4.90
C PRO A 13 16.04 -25.47 4.07
N ALA A 14 14.97 -25.75 3.31
CA ALA A 14 14.20 -24.72 2.65
C ALA A 14 13.70 -23.77 3.76
N ALA A 15 14.02 -22.48 3.66
CA ALA A 15 13.47 -21.48 4.56
C ALA A 15 11.94 -21.61 4.52
N ALA A 16 11.32 -21.69 5.69
CA ALA A 16 9.88 -21.72 5.78
C ALA A 16 9.35 -20.44 5.13
N GLN A 17 8.38 -20.56 4.22
CA GLN A 17 7.72 -19.38 3.64
C GLN A 17 7.06 -18.58 4.77
N PRO A 18 7.20 -17.26 4.78
CA PRO A 18 6.53 -16.42 5.76
C PRO A 18 5.02 -16.69 5.72
N THR A 19 4.46 -16.99 6.87
CA THR A 19 3.02 -17.26 7.04
C THR A 19 2.32 -15.96 7.42
N VAL A 20 1.25 -15.65 6.69
CA VAL A 20 0.36 -14.54 7.04
C VAL A 20 -0.57 -15.00 8.14
N GLU A 21 -0.64 -14.27 9.24
CA GLU A 21 -1.45 -14.59 10.41
C GLU A 21 -2.49 -13.49 10.66
N GLN A 22 -3.70 -13.90 11.02
CA GLN A 22 -4.69 -12.95 11.52
C GLN A 22 -4.38 -12.66 12.99
N ILE A 23 -4.05 -11.41 13.31
CA ILE A 23 -3.72 -10.99 14.67
C ILE A 23 -4.91 -10.36 15.39
N ALA A 24 -5.86 -9.77 14.65
CA ALA A 24 -7.04 -9.12 15.21
C ALA A 24 -8.23 -9.11 14.24
N ILE A 25 -9.37 -8.64 14.71
CA ILE A 25 -10.51 -8.13 13.94
C ILE A 25 -10.63 -6.65 14.25
N ILE A 26 -10.75 -5.81 13.24
CA ILE A 26 -10.88 -4.36 13.43
C ILE A 26 -12.30 -4.05 13.91
N GLU A 27 -12.43 -3.55 15.14
CA GLU A 27 -13.70 -3.27 15.82
C GLU A 27 -14.28 -1.91 15.39
N GLN A 28 -14.53 -1.74 14.10
CA GLN A 28 -15.12 -0.52 13.56
C GLN A 28 -16.27 -0.82 12.60
N ASP A 29 -17.50 -0.64 13.08
CA ASP A 29 -18.74 -0.94 12.34
C ASP A 29 -18.96 -0.09 11.09
N LYS A 30 -18.20 0.99 10.92
CA LYS A 30 -18.26 1.88 9.76
C LYS A 30 -17.14 1.62 8.76
N LEU A 31 -16.19 0.76 9.07
CA LEU A 31 -15.13 0.32 8.17
C LEU A 31 -15.61 -0.98 7.50
N VAL A 32 -16.23 -0.87 6.35
CA VAL A 32 -16.91 -1.98 5.65
C VAL A 32 -16.30 -2.31 4.29
N GLU A 33 -15.51 -1.39 3.74
CA GLU A 33 -14.82 -1.47 2.45
C GLU A 33 -13.43 -0.85 2.64
N ALA A 34 -12.59 -1.51 3.47
CA ALA A 34 -11.26 -0.98 3.80
C ALA A 34 -10.36 -0.98 2.56
N SER A 35 -10.00 0.22 2.10
CA SER A 35 -9.22 0.43 0.87
C SER A 35 -7.88 1.16 1.09
N GLY A 36 -7.55 1.57 2.28
CA GLY A 36 -6.26 2.21 2.58
C GLY A 36 -5.86 1.96 4.01
N LEU A 37 -4.57 1.73 4.24
CA LEU A 37 -3.99 1.48 5.55
C LEU A 37 -2.69 2.27 5.71
N ALA A 38 -2.57 3.01 6.83
CA ALA A 38 -1.34 3.72 7.19
C ALA A 38 -1.05 3.52 8.67
N ARG A 39 0.21 3.55 9.06
CA ARG A 39 0.58 3.58 10.48
C ARG A 39 0.52 5.02 11.01
N SER A 40 0.22 5.16 12.29
CA SER A 40 0.35 6.45 12.97
C SER A 40 1.83 6.85 13.05
N GLN A 41 2.12 8.12 12.80
CA GLN A 41 3.43 8.72 13.01
C GLN A 41 3.56 9.30 14.44
N ILE A 42 2.45 9.34 15.20
CA ILE A 42 2.38 9.87 16.57
C ILE A 42 2.37 8.74 17.61
N HIS A 43 1.56 7.69 17.35
CA HIS A 43 1.31 6.62 18.32
C HIS A 43 1.81 5.27 17.79
N PRO A 44 2.93 4.73 18.32
CA PRO A 44 3.40 3.40 17.96
C PRO A 44 2.29 2.35 18.15
N GLY A 45 2.12 1.48 17.15
CA GLY A 45 1.12 0.41 17.16
C GLY A 45 -0.31 0.86 16.86
N VAL A 46 -0.54 2.12 16.52
CA VAL A 46 -1.83 2.61 15.99
C VAL A 46 -1.78 2.65 14.47
N LEU A 47 -2.87 2.21 13.85
CA LEU A 47 -3.09 2.20 12.41
C LEU A 47 -4.31 3.06 12.05
N TRP A 48 -4.25 3.65 10.87
CA TRP A 48 -5.35 4.38 10.25
C TRP A 48 -5.85 3.61 9.04
N ALA A 49 -7.17 3.53 8.88
CA ALA A 49 -7.80 2.99 7.68
C ALA A 49 -8.94 3.88 7.20
N MET A 50 -9.32 3.70 5.95
CA MET A 50 -10.45 4.38 5.33
C MET A 50 -11.29 3.40 4.51
N ASN A 51 -12.51 3.81 4.16
CA ASN A 51 -13.31 3.11 3.17
C ASN A 51 -13.04 3.64 1.77
N ASP A 52 -13.22 2.77 0.79
CA ASP A 52 -13.36 3.07 -0.62
C ASP A 52 -14.50 4.09 -0.88
N SER A 53 -15.00 4.14 -2.06
CA SER A 53 -15.91 5.14 -2.63
C SER A 53 -17.25 5.28 -1.90
N GLY A 54 -17.89 6.46 -2.07
CA GLY A 54 -19.29 6.71 -1.69
C GLY A 54 -19.56 6.94 -0.21
N GLY A 55 -18.58 6.74 0.65
CA GLY A 55 -18.69 6.96 2.09
C GLY A 55 -18.51 8.42 2.53
N LYS A 56 -18.55 8.66 3.84
CA LYS A 56 -18.12 9.95 4.40
C LYS A 56 -16.60 10.03 4.35
N PRO A 57 -16.03 11.23 4.16
CA PRO A 57 -14.58 11.43 4.11
C PRO A 57 -13.97 11.26 5.51
N ARG A 58 -13.72 10.01 5.89
CA ARG A 58 -13.31 9.63 7.25
C ARG A 58 -12.18 8.62 7.23
N LEU A 59 -11.25 8.85 8.15
CA LEU A 59 -10.24 7.88 8.55
C LEU A 59 -10.58 7.36 9.94
N TYR A 60 -10.27 6.11 10.21
CA TYR A 60 -10.54 5.43 11.47
C TYR A 60 -9.23 4.90 12.05
N ALA A 61 -8.91 5.36 13.28
CA ALA A 61 -7.75 4.88 14.01
C ALA A 61 -8.12 3.66 14.85
N PHE A 62 -7.24 2.66 14.87
CA PHE A 62 -7.36 1.47 15.71
C PHE A 62 -5.97 0.97 16.10
N ASP A 63 -5.86 0.22 17.16
CA ASP A 63 -4.59 -0.38 17.58
C ASP A 63 -4.41 -1.80 17.04
N ALA A 64 -3.25 -2.41 17.30
CA ALA A 64 -2.91 -3.75 16.85
C ALA A 64 -3.83 -4.85 17.38
N SER A 65 -4.64 -4.60 18.43
CA SER A 65 -5.69 -5.51 18.88
C SER A 65 -7.01 -5.38 18.10
N GLY A 66 -7.08 -4.40 17.18
CA GLY A 66 -8.28 -4.04 16.43
C GLY A 66 -9.22 -3.07 17.16
N ALA A 67 -8.88 -2.66 18.37
CA ALA A 67 -9.72 -1.76 19.16
C ALA A 67 -9.72 -0.34 18.58
N HIS A 68 -10.92 0.23 18.45
CA HIS A 68 -11.10 1.60 17.94
C HIS A 68 -10.43 2.63 18.86
N ARG A 69 -9.68 3.56 18.26
CA ARG A 69 -8.94 4.63 18.95
C ARG A 69 -9.51 6.02 18.67
N GLY A 70 -9.98 6.24 17.45
CA GLY A 70 -10.51 7.55 17.08
C GLY A 70 -10.89 7.64 15.62
N ARG A 71 -11.39 8.83 15.23
CA ARG A 71 -11.84 9.09 13.88
C ARG A 71 -11.50 10.50 13.45
N LEU A 72 -10.86 10.63 12.29
CA LEU A 72 -10.66 11.90 11.60
C LEU A 72 -11.71 12.07 10.48
N THR A 73 -12.34 13.24 10.41
CA THR A 73 -13.13 13.68 9.25
C THR A 73 -12.35 14.71 8.49
N VAL A 74 -12.02 14.44 7.23
CA VAL A 74 -11.29 15.35 6.34
C VAL A 74 -12.29 16.27 5.64
N ASP A 75 -12.35 17.55 6.03
CA ASP A 75 -13.37 18.52 5.60
C ASP A 75 -12.73 19.83 5.11
N PRO A 76 -13.11 20.41 3.96
CA PRO A 76 -14.13 19.92 3.04
C PRO A 76 -13.56 18.99 1.96
N SER A 77 -13.67 17.72 2.12
CA SER A 77 -13.38 16.75 1.07
C SER A 77 -14.61 15.90 0.74
N LYS A 78 -14.52 15.13 -0.33
CA LYS A 78 -15.52 14.12 -0.69
C LYS A 78 -14.77 12.84 -0.94
N ASN A 79 -15.20 11.76 -0.31
CA ASN A 79 -14.79 10.45 -0.73
C ASN A 79 -15.50 10.16 -2.07
N ARG A 80 -14.76 10.33 -3.19
CA ARG A 80 -15.26 9.99 -4.54
C ARG A 80 -14.86 8.57 -4.89
N ASP A 81 -13.57 8.28 -4.72
CA ASP A 81 -12.93 7.01 -5.05
C ASP A 81 -11.58 7.00 -4.34
N TRP A 82 -11.62 6.86 -3.00
CA TRP A 82 -10.45 6.82 -2.14
C TRP A 82 -9.87 5.42 -2.16
N GLU A 83 -8.63 5.26 -2.59
CA GLU A 83 -8.06 3.97 -2.89
C GLU A 83 -6.89 3.59 -1.97
N ASP A 84 -6.05 4.56 -1.59
CA ASP A 84 -4.91 4.27 -0.73
C ASP A 84 -4.66 5.37 0.29
N LEU A 85 -3.97 4.99 1.37
CA LEU A 85 -3.66 5.84 2.51
C LEU A 85 -2.18 5.68 2.84
N ALA A 86 -1.45 6.78 2.93
CA ALA A 86 -0.08 6.78 3.39
C ALA A 86 0.11 7.72 4.58
N SER A 87 1.15 7.52 5.36
CA SER A 87 1.59 8.42 6.43
C SER A 87 3.04 8.78 6.26
N PHE A 88 3.41 9.98 6.68
CA PHE A 88 4.77 10.47 6.61
C PHE A 88 4.99 11.64 7.56
N THR A 89 6.24 11.92 7.89
CA THR A 89 6.64 13.11 8.63
C THR A 89 7.40 14.06 7.72
N LEU A 90 6.99 15.33 7.66
CA LEU A 90 7.66 16.38 6.90
C LEU A 90 7.87 17.59 7.83
N ASP A 91 9.11 18.08 7.94
CA ASP A 91 9.48 19.19 8.83
C ASP A 91 9.01 18.97 10.29
N ASP A 92 9.21 17.75 10.81
CA ASP A 92 8.79 17.30 12.15
C ASP A 92 7.27 17.29 12.38
N ILE A 93 6.45 17.46 11.34
CA ILE A 93 5.00 17.40 11.41
C ILE A 93 4.51 16.08 10.80
N PRO A 94 3.71 15.28 11.52
CA PRO A 94 3.13 14.05 11.02
C PRO A 94 1.92 14.33 10.12
N TYR A 95 1.84 13.65 9.00
CA TYR A 95 0.77 13.78 8.01
C TYR A 95 0.19 12.43 7.59
N LEU A 96 -1.08 12.48 7.20
CA LEU A 96 -1.77 11.43 6.48
C LEU A 96 -2.06 11.92 5.06
N LEU A 97 -1.80 11.08 4.07
CA LEU A 97 -2.13 11.31 2.67
C LEU A 97 -3.26 10.38 2.25
N VAL A 98 -4.39 10.96 1.85
CA VAL A 98 -5.53 10.24 1.29
C VAL A 98 -5.48 10.33 -0.22
N ALA A 99 -5.40 9.20 -0.90
CA ALA A 99 -5.31 9.10 -2.36
C ALA A 99 -6.70 8.91 -2.99
N ASP A 100 -7.33 9.99 -3.46
CA ASP A 100 -8.59 10.00 -4.24
C ASP A 100 -8.24 9.79 -5.73
N ILE A 101 -7.83 8.56 -6.09
CA ILE A 101 -7.20 8.23 -7.36
C ILE A 101 -7.95 7.17 -8.18
N GLY A 102 -8.98 6.53 -7.63
CA GLY A 102 -9.81 5.58 -8.34
C GLY A 102 -10.55 6.21 -9.52
N ASP A 103 -10.64 5.49 -10.61
CA ASP A 103 -11.36 5.88 -11.82
C ASP A 103 -11.70 4.66 -12.67
N ASN A 104 -12.52 3.77 -12.10
CA ASN A 104 -12.94 2.51 -12.72
C ASN A 104 -13.42 2.65 -14.19
N MET A 105 -13.90 3.83 -14.54
CA MET A 105 -14.40 4.13 -15.89
C MET A 105 -13.41 4.89 -16.77
N SER A 106 -12.22 5.23 -16.23
CA SER A 106 -11.20 6.05 -16.91
C SER A 106 -11.75 7.35 -17.49
N LYS A 107 -12.49 8.13 -16.69
CA LYS A 107 -13.17 9.37 -17.10
C LYS A 107 -12.72 10.61 -16.33
N ARG A 108 -12.05 10.43 -15.18
CA ARG A 108 -11.63 11.54 -14.32
C ARG A 108 -10.41 12.24 -14.94
N LYS A 109 -10.62 13.47 -15.41
CA LYS A 109 -9.55 14.30 -16.00
C LYS A 109 -8.57 14.83 -14.96
N THR A 110 -9.00 14.91 -13.71
CA THR A 110 -8.21 15.41 -12.58
C THR A 110 -8.54 14.58 -11.35
N LEU A 111 -7.51 14.14 -10.69
CA LEU A 111 -7.51 13.37 -9.44
C LEU A 111 -6.99 14.22 -8.29
N SER A 112 -7.02 13.73 -7.06
CA SER A 112 -6.61 14.49 -5.90
C SER A 112 -5.92 13.62 -4.85
N LEU A 113 -4.89 14.18 -4.22
CA LEU A 113 -4.33 13.68 -2.99
C LEU A 113 -4.62 14.74 -1.91
N TYR A 114 -5.17 14.33 -0.80
CA TYR A 114 -5.42 15.22 0.33
C TYR A 114 -4.39 14.93 1.42
N ILE A 115 -3.64 15.93 1.79
CA ILE A 115 -2.66 15.84 2.88
C ILE A 115 -3.23 16.58 4.08
N VAL A 116 -3.36 15.85 5.18
CA VAL A 116 -3.91 16.36 6.43
C VAL A 116 -2.93 16.07 7.55
N GLU A 117 -2.72 17.04 8.44
CA GLU A 117 -1.93 16.80 9.64
C GLU A 117 -2.58 15.69 10.47
N GLU A 118 -1.78 14.72 10.90
CA GLU A 118 -2.27 13.62 11.71
C GLU A 118 -2.71 14.17 13.08
N PRO A 119 -3.96 13.97 13.49
CA PRO A 119 -4.39 14.41 14.81
C PRO A 119 -3.88 13.46 15.88
N ASP A 120 -3.52 14.00 17.03
CA ASP A 120 -3.38 13.22 18.25
C ASP A 120 -4.78 12.72 18.66
N VAL A 121 -4.98 11.40 18.67
CA VAL A 121 -6.28 10.79 19.01
C VAL A 121 -6.15 9.86 20.21
N GLU A 122 -7.02 10.11 21.19
CA GLU A 122 -7.28 9.19 22.29
C GLU A 122 -8.55 8.38 22.00
N ALA A 123 -8.88 7.41 22.86
CA ALA A 123 -10.04 6.53 22.68
C ALA A 123 -11.34 7.31 22.40
N ASP A 124 -12.04 6.93 21.32
CA ASP A 124 -13.32 7.50 20.87
C ASP A 124 -13.27 8.96 20.37
N ASP A 125 -12.12 9.55 20.15
CA ASP A 125 -12.01 10.91 19.63
C ASP A 125 -12.64 11.05 18.24
N LYS A 126 -13.25 12.21 18.01
CA LYS A 126 -13.93 12.57 16.76
C LYS A 126 -13.37 13.91 16.28
N VAL A 127 -12.25 13.85 15.62
CA VAL A 127 -11.58 15.04 15.10
C VAL A 127 -12.13 15.38 13.72
N ARG A 128 -12.15 16.67 13.40
CA ARG A 128 -12.43 17.22 12.08
C ARG A 128 -11.29 18.15 11.72
N SER A 129 -10.69 17.94 10.56
CA SER A 129 -9.59 18.76 10.08
C SER A 129 -9.74 19.07 8.59
N GLU A 130 -9.25 20.24 8.19
CA GLU A 130 -9.09 20.56 6.77
C GLU A 130 -7.76 20.00 6.26
N PRO A 131 -7.66 19.64 4.97
CA PRO A 131 -6.37 19.33 4.38
C PRO A 131 -5.41 20.52 4.52
N THR A 132 -4.21 20.26 4.99
CA THR A 132 -3.13 21.25 5.05
C THR A 132 -2.78 21.72 3.64
N TRP A 133 -2.73 20.78 2.70
CA TRP A 133 -2.74 21.07 1.26
C TRP A 133 -3.38 19.96 0.47
N ARG A 134 -3.68 20.23 -0.79
CA ARG A 134 -4.25 19.29 -1.75
C ARG A 134 -3.44 19.32 -3.02
N ILE A 135 -3.02 18.16 -3.48
CA ILE A 135 -2.40 17.99 -4.80
C ILE A 135 -3.50 17.61 -5.79
N ARG A 136 -3.70 18.43 -6.80
CA ARG A 136 -4.54 18.08 -7.94
C ARG A 136 -3.64 17.69 -9.09
N PHE A 137 -3.91 16.56 -9.71
CA PHE A 137 -3.06 16.10 -10.82
C PHE A 137 -3.87 15.45 -11.94
N ARG A 138 -3.21 15.28 -13.08
CA ARG A 138 -3.70 14.52 -14.22
C ARG A 138 -2.59 13.63 -14.76
N TYR A 139 -2.94 12.51 -15.36
CA TYR A 139 -1.99 11.69 -16.10
C TYR A 139 -1.66 12.35 -17.45
N PRO A 140 -0.39 12.21 -17.94
CA PRO A 140 0.03 12.83 -19.19
C PRO A 140 -0.62 12.22 -20.43
N ASP A 141 -1.06 10.97 -20.32
CA ASP A 141 -1.54 10.12 -21.41
C ASP A 141 -3.02 9.69 -21.24
N GLY A 142 -3.78 10.48 -20.48
CA GLY A 142 -5.22 10.34 -20.32
C GLY A 142 -5.65 9.64 -19.02
N PRO A 143 -6.95 9.70 -18.70
CA PRO A 143 -7.52 9.14 -17.47
C PRO A 143 -7.26 7.64 -17.34
N ARG A 144 -7.03 7.20 -16.10
CA ARG A 144 -6.81 5.78 -15.75
C ARG A 144 -7.17 5.51 -14.30
N ASP A 145 -7.41 4.26 -14.04
CA ASP A 145 -7.65 3.70 -12.73
C ASP A 145 -6.33 3.38 -12.02
N ALA A 146 -6.24 3.73 -10.75
CA ALA A 146 -5.11 3.41 -9.87
C ALA A 146 -5.61 3.20 -8.45
N GLU A 147 -5.02 2.26 -7.74
CA GLU A 147 -5.39 1.90 -6.37
C GLU A 147 -4.19 1.81 -5.42
N ALA A 148 -3.00 2.17 -5.88
CA ALA A 148 -1.79 2.04 -5.07
C ALA A 148 -1.01 3.35 -5.10
N ALA A 149 -0.68 3.89 -3.92
CA ALA A 149 0.08 5.11 -3.76
C ALA A 149 1.01 5.05 -2.55
N ALA A 150 2.25 5.51 -2.70
CA ALA A 150 3.22 5.60 -1.62
C ALA A 150 3.95 6.94 -1.64
N VAL A 151 4.45 7.38 -0.50
CA VAL A 151 5.20 8.63 -0.35
C VAL A 151 6.67 8.32 -0.14
N ASP A 152 7.54 9.01 -0.88
CA ASP A 152 8.96 9.07 -0.59
C ASP A 152 9.33 10.53 -0.27
N ILE A 153 9.69 10.77 1.00
CA ILE A 153 10.03 12.10 1.51
C ILE A 153 11.39 12.53 1.01
N GLU A 154 12.35 11.60 0.88
CA GLU A 154 13.70 11.90 0.41
C GLU A 154 13.67 12.35 -1.06
N ASP A 155 12.90 11.64 -1.89
CA ASP A 155 12.67 12.02 -3.29
C ASP A 155 11.72 13.23 -3.42
N GLY A 156 10.88 13.50 -2.43
CA GLY A 156 9.87 14.57 -2.45
C GLY A 156 8.69 14.29 -3.38
N TYR A 157 8.33 13.03 -3.57
CA TYR A 157 7.27 12.60 -4.50
C TYR A 157 6.26 11.65 -3.86
N VAL A 158 5.05 11.67 -4.42
CA VAL A 158 4.06 10.61 -4.28
C VAL A 158 4.12 9.75 -5.53
N TYR A 159 4.32 8.45 -5.34
CA TYR A 159 4.33 7.45 -6.40
C TYR A 159 2.95 6.81 -6.51
N ILE A 160 2.50 6.57 -7.74
CA ILE A 160 1.16 6.03 -8.03
C ILE A 160 1.29 4.91 -9.04
N LEU A 161 0.72 3.75 -8.74
CA LEU A 161 0.76 2.58 -9.61
C LEU A 161 -0.65 2.28 -10.16
N SER A 162 -0.76 2.20 -11.50
CA SER A 162 -2.04 1.95 -12.15
C SER A 162 -2.54 0.52 -11.93
N LYS A 163 -3.86 0.35 -11.77
CA LYS A 163 -4.50 -0.95 -11.53
C LYS A 163 -4.69 -1.76 -12.82
N ARG A 164 -5.28 -1.16 -13.86
CA ARG A 164 -5.80 -1.92 -15.03
C ARG A 164 -4.86 -1.98 -16.22
N SER A 165 -3.72 -1.30 -16.20
CA SER A 165 -2.69 -1.41 -17.23
C SER A 165 -1.95 -2.75 -17.14
N ARG A 166 -1.55 -3.32 -18.25
CA ARG A 166 -0.75 -4.56 -18.32
C ARG A 166 0.52 -4.36 -19.15
N PRO A 167 1.71 -4.35 -18.55
CA PRO A 167 2.00 -4.26 -17.10
C PRO A 167 1.47 -2.98 -16.45
N PRO A 168 1.35 -2.94 -15.10
CA PRO A 168 1.03 -1.71 -14.38
C PRO A 168 2.03 -0.59 -14.71
N GLU A 169 1.55 0.64 -14.74
CA GLU A 169 2.35 1.82 -15.06
C GLU A 169 2.58 2.66 -13.79
N LEU A 170 3.84 3.02 -13.57
CA LEU A 170 4.26 3.84 -12.44
C LEU A 170 4.32 5.32 -12.85
N TYR A 171 3.72 6.15 -12.02
CA TYR A 171 3.72 7.61 -12.12
C TYR A 171 4.22 8.20 -10.82
N ARG A 172 4.66 9.47 -10.87
CA ARG A 172 4.90 10.25 -9.65
C ARG A 172 4.42 11.68 -9.81
N VAL A 173 4.07 12.30 -8.70
CA VAL A 173 3.72 13.72 -8.59
C VAL A 173 4.50 14.36 -7.44
N PRO A 174 4.94 15.62 -7.55
CA PRO A 174 5.61 16.29 -6.43
C PRO A 174 4.72 16.33 -5.19
N LEU A 175 5.29 16.03 -4.04
CA LEU A 175 4.58 16.05 -2.74
C LEU A 175 4.14 17.48 -2.39
N THR A 176 4.93 18.49 -2.77
CA THR A 176 4.65 19.92 -2.55
C THR A 176 4.64 20.67 -3.88
N PRO A 177 3.56 20.54 -4.69
CA PRO A 177 3.52 21.17 -6.01
C PRO A 177 3.29 22.68 -5.91
N THR A 178 3.78 23.39 -6.92
CA THR A 178 3.57 24.84 -7.08
C THR A 178 2.42 25.18 -8.02
N ASP A 179 1.98 24.22 -8.82
CA ASP A 179 0.91 24.40 -9.81
C ASP A 179 -0.46 23.96 -9.27
N ASP A 180 -1.52 24.61 -9.69
CA ASP A 180 -2.91 24.26 -9.33
C ASP A 180 -3.28 22.84 -9.75
N VAL A 181 -2.78 22.38 -10.91
CA VAL A 181 -2.96 21.03 -11.44
C VAL A 181 -1.67 20.54 -12.05
N VAL A 182 -1.05 19.57 -11.39
CA VAL A 182 0.19 18.96 -11.85
C VAL A 182 -0.09 17.94 -12.96
N THR A 183 0.80 17.85 -13.92
CA THR A 183 0.83 16.68 -14.82
C THR A 183 1.79 15.65 -14.21
N ALA A 184 1.28 14.47 -13.87
CA ALA A 184 2.09 13.40 -13.31
C ALA A 184 3.22 13.01 -14.30
N GLU A 185 4.39 12.74 -13.77
CA GLU A 185 5.48 12.17 -14.56
C GLU A 185 5.26 10.66 -14.71
N LYS A 186 5.24 10.19 -15.96
CA LYS A 186 5.19 8.75 -16.25
C LYS A 186 6.59 8.18 -16.22
N LEU A 187 6.90 7.30 -15.27
CA LEU A 187 8.19 6.64 -15.14
C LEU A 187 8.32 5.43 -16.06
N GLY A 188 7.24 4.67 -16.23
CA GLY A 188 7.24 3.52 -17.12
C GLY A 188 6.39 2.35 -16.60
N GLN A 189 6.63 1.16 -17.15
CA GLN A 189 5.91 -0.06 -16.81
C GLN A 189 6.68 -0.87 -15.76
N ILE A 190 5.96 -1.38 -14.75
CA ILE A 190 6.50 -2.32 -13.76
C ILE A 190 6.27 -3.74 -14.28
N ARG A 191 7.36 -4.40 -14.69
CA ARG A 191 7.32 -5.71 -15.34
C ARG A 191 7.69 -6.87 -14.42
N SER A 192 8.11 -6.57 -13.21
CA SER A 192 8.56 -7.54 -12.20
C SER A 192 7.41 -8.26 -11.51
N LEU A 193 6.18 -7.71 -11.55
CA LEU A 193 5.01 -8.37 -10.97
C LEU A 193 4.72 -9.66 -11.75
N PRO A 194 4.91 -10.85 -11.12
CA PRO A 194 4.72 -12.10 -11.82
C PRO A 194 3.24 -12.33 -12.14
N PRO A 195 2.95 -13.04 -13.24
CA PRO A 195 1.58 -13.43 -13.54
C PRO A 195 1.02 -14.35 -12.45
N PRO A 196 -0.32 -14.40 -12.27
CA PRO A 196 -0.95 -15.31 -11.33
C PRO A 196 -0.53 -16.75 -11.61
N ARG A 197 -0.32 -17.54 -10.55
CA ARG A 197 0.01 -18.96 -10.70
C ARG A 197 -1.20 -19.70 -11.27
N ARG A 198 -0.92 -20.78 -12.01
CA ARG A 198 -1.97 -21.61 -12.59
C ARG A 198 -3.00 -22.08 -11.56
N ILE A 199 -2.56 -22.45 -10.36
CA ILE A 199 -3.44 -22.89 -9.27
C ILE A 199 -4.41 -21.77 -8.83
N ASP A 200 -3.96 -20.51 -8.80
CA ASP A 200 -4.81 -19.37 -8.41
C ASP A 200 -5.92 -19.15 -9.43
N VAL A 201 -5.60 -19.29 -10.71
CA VAL A 201 -6.58 -19.19 -11.82
C VAL A 201 -7.56 -20.37 -11.80
N GLU A 202 -7.09 -21.58 -11.48
CA GLU A 202 -7.94 -22.77 -11.38
C GLU A 202 -8.92 -22.70 -10.19
N LEU A 203 -8.44 -22.17 -9.03
CA LEU A 203 -9.26 -22.03 -7.82
C LEU A 203 -10.28 -20.88 -7.90
N ALA A 204 -9.99 -19.83 -8.66
CA ALA A 204 -10.83 -18.66 -8.80
C ALA A 204 -10.84 -18.12 -10.24
N PRO A 205 -11.38 -18.88 -11.21
CA PRO A 205 -11.30 -18.52 -12.63
C PRO A 205 -12.05 -17.22 -12.97
N GLN A 206 -13.05 -16.85 -12.18
CA GLN A 206 -13.81 -15.60 -12.35
C GLN A 206 -12.98 -14.36 -12.03
N THR A 207 -11.93 -14.48 -11.22
CA THR A 207 -11.04 -13.37 -10.81
C THR A 207 -9.67 -13.42 -11.49
N LYS A 208 -9.49 -14.29 -12.50
CA LYS A 208 -8.20 -14.50 -13.19
C LYS A 208 -7.54 -13.20 -13.68
N ASP A 209 -8.35 -12.22 -14.05
CA ASP A 209 -7.90 -10.94 -14.57
C ASP A 209 -7.57 -9.90 -13.48
N TRP A 210 -7.85 -10.21 -12.21
CA TRP A 210 -7.64 -9.32 -11.08
C TRP A 210 -6.40 -9.68 -10.25
N HIS A 211 -6.00 -10.95 -10.23
CA HIS A 211 -4.92 -11.46 -9.36
C HIS A 211 -3.57 -10.73 -9.46
N TRP A 212 -3.34 -10.01 -10.55
CA TRP A 212 -2.11 -9.27 -10.82
C TRP A 212 -2.30 -7.75 -10.71
N GLN A 213 -3.52 -7.26 -10.45
CA GLN A 213 -3.82 -5.85 -10.31
C GLN A 213 -3.29 -5.35 -8.96
N PRO A 214 -2.45 -4.29 -8.94
CA PRO A 214 -2.07 -3.66 -7.69
C PRO A 214 -3.29 -3.06 -6.99
N THR A 215 -3.39 -3.31 -5.67
CA THR A 215 -4.46 -2.81 -4.81
C THR A 215 -3.95 -1.88 -3.71
N ALA A 216 -2.65 -1.93 -3.37
CA ALA A 216 -2.03 -0.99 -2.45
C ALA A 216 -0.50 -0.99 -2.64
N MET A 217 0.16 0.05 -2.14
CA MET A 217 1.62 0.18 -2.13
C MET A 217 2.06 1.01 -0.93
N ASP A 218 3.15 0.58 -0.29
CA ASP A 218 3.77 1.36 0.77
C ASP A 218 5.30 1.33 0.66
N PHE A 219 5.94 2.41 1.13
CA PHE A 219 7.38 2.54 1.23
C PHE A 219 7.80 2.69 2.69
N SER A 220 8.88 2.02 3.07
CA SER A 220 9.49 2.23 4.39
C SER A 220 10.04 3.65 4.54
N ASP A 221 10.06 4.16 5.77
CA ASP A 221 10.54 5.52 6.07
C ASP A 221 12.01 5.72 5.70
N ASP A 222 12.81 4.66 5.78
CA ASP A 222 14.22 4.69 5.38
C ASP A 222 14.42 4.65 3.84
N GLY A 223 13.30 4.59 3.08
CA GLY A 223 13.30 4.55 1.62
C GLY A 223 13.97 3.33 1.01
N ARG A 224 14.12 2.22 1.75
CA ARG A 224 14.85 1.02 1.28
C ARG A 224 13.96 -0.15 0.93
N THR A 225 12.73 -0.16 1.42
CA THR A 225 11.77 -1.25 1.19
C THR A 225 10.51 -0.71 0.58
N ALA A 226 10.01 -1.40 -0.44
CA ALA A 226 8.68 -1.19 -0.96
C ALA A 226 7.87 -2.48 -0.86
N VAL A 227 6.59 -2.33 -0.56
CA VAL A 227 5.62 -3.40 -0.68
C VAL A 227 4.60 -2.98 -1.74
N VAL A 228 4.34 -3.85 -2.71
CA VAL A 228 3.22 -3.73 -3.64
C VAL A 228 2.29 -4.91 -3.40
N MET A 229 1.03 -4.63 -3.16
CA MET A 229 0.04 -5.66 -2.93
C MET A 229 -0.84 -5.88 -4.16
N THR A 230 -1.30 -7.10 -4.33
CA THR A 230 -2.41 -7.47 -5.20
C THR A 230 -3.43 -8.25 -4.37
N TYR A 231 -4.59 -8.57 -4.90
CA TYR A 231 -5.61 -9.32 -4.16
C TYR A 231 -5.13 -10.61 -3.45
N ARG A 232 -3.95 -11.14 -3.80
CA ARG A 232 -3.49 -12.45 -3.30
C ARG A 232 -2.04 -12.50 -2.85
N TYR A 233 -1.25 -11.50 -3.17
CA TYR A 233 0.19 -11.51 -2.93
C TYR A 233 0.70 -10.16 -2.49
N LEU A 234 1.70 -10.20 -1.62
CA LEU A 234 2.59 -9.09 -1.35
C LEU A 234 3.89 -9.32 -2.13
N PHE A 235 4.36 -8.29 -2.78
CA PHE A 235 5.63 -8.24 -3.51
C PHE A 235 6.53 -7.27 -2.78
N VAL A 236 7.61 -7.77 -2.20
CA VAL A 236 8.55 -6.99 -1.40
C VAL A 236 9.78 -6.69 -2.24
N TYR A 237 10.08 -5.43 -2.41
CA TYR A 237 11.21 -4.93 -3.16
C TYR A 237 12.22 -4.27 -2.23
N ARG A 238 13.50 -4.36 -2.59
CA ARG A 238 14.59 -3.71 -1.87
C ARG A 238 15.27 -2.70 -2.79
N ARG A 239 15.42 -1.45 -2.32
CA ARG A 239 16.07 -0.37 -3.04
C ARG A 239 17.50 -0.19 -2.49
N GLN A 240 18.48 -0.06 -3.38
CA GLN A 240 19.84 0.29 -3.03
C GLN A 240 19.99 1.81 -2.87
N ASP A 241 21.03 2.25 -2.16
CA ASP A 241 21.32 3.69 -2.00
C ASP A 241 21.50 4.37 -3.37
N GLY A 242 20.74 5.43 -3.62
CA GLY A 242 20.76 6.18 -4.87
C GLY A 242 20.06 5.51 -6.05
N GLU A 243 19.43 4.35 -5.85
CA GLU A 243 18.63 3.70 -6.88
C GLU A 243 17.25 4.36 -6.98
N ALA A 244 16.75 4.55 -8.21
CA ALA A 244 15.39 5.04 -8.40
C ALA A 244 14.34 3.96 -8.10
N TRP A 245 13.18 4.33 -7.54
CA TRP A 245 12.09 3.39 -7.30
C TRP A 245 11.62 2.66 -8.56
N PHE A 246 11.66 3.32 -9.72
CA PHE A 246 11.34 2.66 -10.99
C PHE A 246 12.24 1.45 -11.27
N ASP A 247 13.53 1.57 -10.98
CA ASP A 247 14.50 0.49 -11.19
C ASP A 247 14.34 -0.59 -10.12
N ALA A 248 14.23 -0.21 -8.85
CA ALA A 248 14.01 -1.14 -7.74
C ALA A 248 12.72 -1.96 -7.91
N LEU A 249 11.61 -1.33 -8.29
CA LEU A 249 10.33 -1.99 -8.54
C LEU A 249 10.34 -2.87 -9.81
N ASN A 250 11.34 -2.77 -10.67
CA ASN A 250 11.54 -3.67 -11.81
C ASN A 250 12.52 -4.81 -11.52
N GLN A 251 13.09 -4.89 -10.32
CA GLN A 251 13.85 -6.05 -9.88
C GLN A 251 12.93 -7.21 -9.48
N ARG A 252 13.52 -8.38 -9.25
CA ARG A 252 12.77 -9.54 -8.79
C ARG A 252 12.35 -9.34 -7.32
N PRO A 253 11.05 -9.33 -6.99
CA PRO A 253 10.60 -9.22 -5.60
C PRO A 253 10.69 -10.55 -4.84
N ASP A 254 10.71 -10.45 -3.52
CA ASP A 254 10.25 -11.52 -2.66
C ASP A 254 8.72 -11.58 -2.69
N VAL A 255 8.15 -12.77 -2.59
CA VAL A 255 6.70 -12.97 -2.75
C VAL A 255 6.14 -13.65 -1.51
N ILE A 256 5.17 -12.99 -0.88
CA ILE A 256 4.42 -13.54 0.25
C ILE A 256 2.99 -13.82 -0.24
N SER A 257 2.52 -15.05 -0.04
CA SER A 257 1.14 -15.41 -0.38
C SER A 257 0.20 -15.06 0.77
N LEU A 258 -0.90 -14.38 0.47
CA LEU A 258 -1.95 -14.08 1.44
C LEU A 258 -2.83 -15.32 1.77
N GLY A 259 -2.51 -16.47 1.20
CA GLY A 259 -3.15 -17.74 1.52
C GLY A 259 -4.63 -17.77 1.17
N GLY A 260 -5.48 -18.02 2.18
CA GLY A 260 -6.94 -18.08 2.04
C GLY A 260 -7.64 -16.73 2.11
N PHE A 261 -6.92 -15.67 2.48
CA PHE A 261 -7.47 -14.33 2.52
C PHE A 261 -7.71 -13.79 1.11
N ARG A 262 -8.86 -13.21 0.91
CA ARG A 262 -9.30 -12.67 -0.37
C ARG A 262 -9.65 -11.20 -0.21
N ASP A 263 -9.70 -10.52 -1.32
CA ASP A 263 -10.12 -9.12 -1.39
C ASP A 263 -9.23 -8.23 -0.46
N ALA A 264 -7.91 -8.54 -0.48
CA ALA A 264 -6.90 -7.75 0.22
C ALA A 264 -6.68 -6.45 -0.57
N GLU A 265 -6.95 -5.31 0.08
CA GLU A 265 -6.91 -4.02 -0.59
C GLU A 265 -6.12 -2.95 0.14
N SER A 266 -5.60 -3.25 1.34
CA SER A 266 -4.83 -2.28 2.11
C SER A 266 -3.60 -2.90 2.73
N THR A 267 -2.46 -2.22 2.66
CA THR A 267 -1.20 -2.68 3.24
C THR A 267 -0.37 -1.54 3.79
N VAL A 268 0.39 -1.81 4.85
CA VAL A 268 1.38 -0.88 5.40
C VAL A 268 2.54 -1.62 6.04
N LEU A 269 3.75 -1.12 5.88
CA LEU A 269 4.95 -1.60 6.56
C LEU A 269 4.93 -1.23 8.04
N SER A 270 5.42 -2.10 8.91
CA SER A 270 5.70 -1.75 10.30
C SER A 270 6.84 -0.73 10.39
N GLU A 271 6.89 0.03 11.48
CA GLU A 271 7.90 1.07 11.71
C GLU A 271 9.33 0.51 11.67
N ASP A 272 9.54 -0.68 12.23
CA ASP A 272 10.83 -1.37 12.26
C ASP A 272 11.17 -2.11 10.95
N GLY A 273 10.25 -2.12 9.98
CA GLY A 273 10.41 -2.84 8.72
C GLY A 273 10.44 -4.37 8.87
N ALA A 274 10.00 -4.92 10.00
CA ALA A 274 10.00 -6.37 10.25
C ALA A 274 8.75 -7.07 9.72
N PHE A 275 7.64 -6.34 9.62
CA PHE A 275 6.33 -6.87 9.25
C PHE A 275 5.62 -6.00 8.21
N VAL A 276 4.61 -6.60 7.61
CA VAL A 276 3.61 -5.92 6.79
C VAL A 276 2.24 -6.19 7.41
N PHE A 277 1.47 -5.14 7.65
CA PHE A 277 0.07 -5.28 8.00
C PHE A 277 -0.79 -5.22 6.75
N VAL A 278 -1.85 -6.03 6.74
CA VAL A 278 -2.80 -6.13 5.62
C VAL A 278 -4.21 -6.18 6.18
N THR A 279 -5.14 -5.56 5.48
CA THR A 279 -6.57 -5.77 5.73
C THR A 279 -7.33 -6.02 4.43
N THR A 280 -8.57 -6.48 4.56
CA THR A 280 -9.41 -6.90 3.43
C THR A 280 -10.68 -6.07 3.38
N GLU A 281 -11.27 -5.97 2.21
CA GLU A 281 -12.57 -5.37 2.01
C GLU A 281 -13.67 -6.29 2.56
N SER A 282 -14.09 -6.03 3.80
CA SER A 282 -15.14 -6.80 4.47
C SER A 282 -15.71 -6.06 5.69
N ASN A 283 -16.90 -6.47 6.13
CA ASN A 283 -17.44 -6.02 7.42
C ASN A 283 -16.60 -6.58 8.56
N TYR A 284 -16.16 -5.73 9.50
CA TYR A 284 -15.25 -6.12 10.57
C TYR A 284 -14.00 -6.81 10.02
N PRO A 285 -13.21 -6.07 9.20
CA PRO A 285 -12.12 -6.67 8.47
C PRO A 285 -11.05 -7.25 9.40
N PRO A 286 -10.42 -8.37 9.02
CA PRO A 286 -9.29 -8.91 9.76
C PRO A 286 -8.08 -7.98 9.62
N LEU A 287 -7.33 -7.81 10.71
CA LEU A 287 -5.97 -7.32 10.66
C LEU A 287 -5.03 -8.51 10.56
N LEU A 288 -4.29 -8.54 9.46
CA LEU A 288 -3.31 -9.58 9.16
C LEU A 288 -1.91 -9.03 9.35
N GLU A 289 -0.99 -9.89 9.75
CA GLU A 289 0.43 -9.61 9.86
C GLU A 289 1.22 -10.64 9.06
N ALA A 290 2.20 -10.18 8.32
CA ALA A 290 3.13 -11.01 7.58
C ALA A 290 4.57 -10.58 7.89
N PRO A 291 5.44 -11.49 8.38
CA PRO A 291 6.83 -11.15 8.55
C PRO A 291 7.50 -10.93 7.18
N LEU A 292 8.32 -9.89 7.09
CA LEU A 292 9.12 -9.65 5.91
C LEU A 292 10.27 -10.67 5.83
N PRO A 293 10.61 -11.14 4.63
CA PRO A 293 11.79 -11.97 4.45
C PRO A 293 13.05 -11.26 4.93
N ASP A 294 13.91 -11.98 5.65
CA ASP A 294 15.22 -11.46 6.05
C ASP A 294 15.98 -10.95 4.83
N THR A 295 16.64 -9.81 4.99
CA THR A 295 17.60 -9.34 3.98
C THR A 295 18.74 -10.33 3.92
N VAL A 296 18.74 -11.22 2.93
CA VAL A 296 19.93 -12.03 2.64
C VAL A 296 20.97 -11.07 2.06
N PRO A 297 22.12 -10.84 2.72
CA PRO A 297 23.18 -10.05 2.11
C PRO A 297 23.62 -10.74 0.83
N HIS A 298 23.53 -10.07 -0.30
CA HIS A 298 24.05 -10.54 -1.59
C HIS A 298 25.56 -10.35 -1.69
#